data_9ddb75ef371c336eddac1423cf23161d
#
_entry.id   9ddb75ef371c336eddac1423cf23161d
#
_cell.length_a   1.000
_cell.length_b   1.000
_cell.length_c   1.000
_cell.angle_alpha   90.00
_cell.angle_beta   90.00
_cell.angle_gamma   90.00
#
_symmetry.space_group_name_H-M   'P 1'
#
loop_
_entity.id
_entity.type
_entity.pdbx_description
1 polymer ?
#
loop_
_entity_poly.entity_id
_entity_poly.type
_entity_poly.pdbx_seq_one_letter_code
_entity_poly.pdbx_strand_id
1 'polypeptide(L)' 'MTDLIVCGASGRMGQRLIALATEADDLRLVGATERPGHSDLGRDAGVIAGAGELGVELVDDLSKVDGGDVAIAF' A
#
# COMPACT_ATOMS: atom_id res chain seq x y z
N MET A 1 5.89 8.44 14.03
CA MET A 1 5.82 7.75 12.72
C MET A 1 4.37 7.71 12.26
N THR A 2 4.12 8.05 11.02
CA THR A 2 2.77 8.03 10.46
C THR A 2 2.51 6.69 9.76
N ASP A 3 1.44 6.03 10.12
CA ASP A 3 1.02 4.79 9.50
C ASP A 3 0.15 5.11 8.29
N LEU A 4 0.61 4.71 7.11
CA LEU A 4 0.04 5.10 5.82
C LEU A 4 -0.69 3.93 5.17
N ILE A 5 -1.87 4.23 4.61
CA ILE A 5 -2.61 3.31 3.75
C ILE A 5 -2.67 3.92 2.35
N VAL A 6 -2.36 3.14 1.33
CA VAL A 6 -2.44 3.59 -0.06
C VAL A 6 -3.58 2.85 -0.75
N CYS A 7 -4.56 3.60 -1.24
CA CYS A 7 -5.67 3.08 -2.03
C CYS A 7 -5.36 3.29 -3.51
N GLY A 8 -5.61 2.28 -4.34
CA GLY A 8 -5.16 2.30 -5.74
C GLY A 8 -3.68 1.96 -5.85
N ALA A 9 -3.22 1.05 -5.01
CA ALA A 9 -1.79 0.79 -4.80
C ALA A 9 -1.09 0.22 -6.03
N SER A 10 -1.80 -0.49 -6.90
CA SER A 10 -1.21 -1.05 -8.13
C SER A 10 -1.08 -0.03 -9.25
N GLY A 11 -1.70 1.12 -9.12
CA GLY A 11 -1.59 2.20 -10.09
C GLY A 11 -0.21 2.84 -10.04
N ARG A 12 0.08 3.65 -11.06
CA ARG A 12 1.38 4.30 -11.21
C ARG A 12 1.73 5.18 -10.00
N MET A 13 0.78 6.00 -9.57
CA MET A 13 0.99 6.91 -8.43
C MET A 13 1.04 6.14 -7.11
N GLY A 14 0.21 5.11 -6.96
CA GLY A 14 0.21 4.29 -5.75
C GLY A 14 1.54 3.59 -5.55
N GLN A 15 2.08 2.99 -6.59
CA GLN A 15 3.38 2.33 -6.53
C GLN A 15 4.50 3.31 -6.18
N ARG A 16 4.45 4.50 -6.77
CA ARG A 16 5.45 5.54 -6.50
C ARG A 16 5.40 6.00 -5.04
N LEU A 17 4.19 6.19 -4.52
CA LEU A 17 4.04 6.59 -3.12
C LEU A 17 4.54 5.51 -2.16
N ILE A 18 4.28 4.25 -2.45
CA ILE A 18 4.78 3.14 -1.65
C ILE A 18 6.31 3.13 -1.64
N ALA A 19 6.93 3.28 -2.81
CA ALA A 19 8.38 3.32 -2.90
C ALA A 19 8.98 4.49 -2.13
N LEU A 20 8.36 5.67 -2.22
CA LEU A 20 8.80 6.84 -1.47
C LEU A 20 8.64 6.64 0.04
N ALA A 21 7.56 6.02 0.47
CA ALA A 21 7.31 5.76 1.89
C ALA A 21 8.39 4.84 2.49
N THR A 22 8.92 3.90 1.73
CA THR A 22 9.97 3.01 2.23
C THR A 22 11.29 3.74 2.47
N GLU A 23 11.49 4.89 1.83
CA GLU A 23 12.70 5.70 1.98
C GLU A 23 12.55 6.76 3.06
N ALA A 24 11.34 7.02 3.52
CA ALA A 24 11.06 8.05 4.52
C ALA A 24 11.12 7.45 5.92
N ASP A 25 11.86 8.09 6.82
CA ASP A 25 12.06 7.59 8.18
C ASP A 25 10.81 7.74 9.06
N ASP A 26 9.89 8.62 8.69
CA ASP A 26 8.71 8.95 9.48
C ASP A 26 7.41 8.39 8.92
N LEU A 27 7.50 7.56 7.89
CA LEU A 27 6.32 6.91 7.28
C LEU A 27 6.47 5.38 7.33
N ARG A 28 5.36 4.71 7.58
CA ARG A 28 5.31 3.26 7.53
C ARG A 28 4.05 2.84 6.77
N LEU A 29 4.23 2.04 5.73
CA LEU A 29 3.08 1.48 5.01
C LEU A 29 2.47 0.36 5.86
N VAL A 30 1.19 0.48 6.20
CA VAL A 30 0.48 -0.54 6.97
C VAL A 30 -0.66 -1.17 6.19
N GLY A 31 -1.05 -0.58 5.07
CA GLY A 31 -2.13 -1.13 4.25
C GLY A 31 -2.03 -0.66 2.81
N ALA A 32 -2.57 -1.48 1.92
CA ALA A 32 -2.65 -1.17 0.50
C ALA A 32 -3.92 -1.81 -0.05
N THR A 33 -4.70 -1.04 -0.81
CA THR A 33 -5.95 -1.56 -1.37
C THR A 33 -6.01 -1.34 -2.87
N GLU A 34 -6.81 -2.16 -3.53
CA GLU A 34 -7.13 -2.03 -4.93
C GLU A 34 -8.57 -2.46 -5.16
N ARG A 35 -9.11 -2.23 -6.36
CA ARG A 35 -10.49 -2.59 -6.65
C ARG A 35 -10.70 -4.11 -6.56
N PRO A 36 -11.92 -4.57 -6.21
CA PRO A 36 -12.22 -6.00 -6.23
C PRO A 36 -11.97 -6.60 -7.62
N GLY A 37 -11.40 -7.78 -7.65
CA GLY A 37 -11.08 -8.48 -8.89
C GLY A 37 -9.77 -8.08 -9.54
N HIS A 38 -9.02 -7.14 -8.96
CA HIS A 38 -7.71 -6.78 -9.49
C HIS A 38 -6.75 -7.97 -9.43
N SER A 39 -5.94 -8.15 -10.49
CA SER A 39 -5.04 -9.30 -10.61
C SER A 39 -3.92 -9.33 -9.58
N ASP A 40 -3.58 -8.18 -8.98
CA ASP A 40 -2.51 -8.09 -7.98
C ASP A 40 -2.97 -8.33 -6.54
N LEU A 41 -4.27 -8.55 -6.32
CA LEU A 41 -4.77 -8.83 -4.96
C LEU A 41 -4.06 -10.06 -4.37
N GLY A 42 -3.68 -9.97 -3.12
CA GLY A 42 -2.95 -11.01 -2.41
C GLY A 42 -1.44 -10.91 -2.53
N ARG A 43 -0.93 -10.09 -3.43
CA ARG A 43 0.52 -9.88 -3.58
C ARG A 43 1.01 -8.84 -2.58
N ASP A 44 2.29 -8.89 -2.26
CA ASP A 44 2.92 -7.91 -1.38
C ASP A 44 3.01 -6.55 -2.09
N ALA A 45 2.54 -5.50 -1.42
CA ALA A 45 2.51 -4.17 -1.99
C ALA A 45 3.90 -3.62 -2.29
N GLY A 46 4.88 -3.95 -1.48
CA GLY A 46 6.26 -3.54 -1.72
C GLY A 46 6.84 -4.18 -2.97
N VAL A 47 6.54 -5.45 -3.19
CA VAL A 47 6.98 -6.17 -4.39
C VAL A 47 6.36 -5.54 -5.65
N ILE A 48 5.06 -5.23 -5.61
CA ILE A 48 4.37 -4.58 -6.71
C ILE A 48 5.03 -3.22 -7.03
N ALA A 49 5.42 -2.48 -6.02
CA ALA A 49 6.05 -1.16 -6.18
C ALA A 49 7.54 -1.22 -6.51
N GLY A 50 8.12 -2.41 -6.55
CA GLY A 50 9.56 -2.55 -6.79
C GLY A 50 10.43 -2.15 -5.61
N ALA A 51 9.86 -2.08 -4.41
CA ALA A 51 10.55 -1.64 -3.20
C ALA A 51 11.01 -2.80 -2.30
N GLY A 52 10.80 -4.03 -2.74
CA GLY A 52 11.08 -5.20 -1.93
C GLY A 52 9.90 -5.58 -1.04
N GLU A 53 9.96 -6.74 -0.43
CA GLU A 53 8.87 -7.26 0.39
C GLU A 53 8.69 -6.44 1.67
N LEU A 54 7.47 -5.97 1.91
CA LEU A 54 7.13 -5.16 3.08
C LEU A 54 6.24 -5.90 4.07
N GLY A 55 5.69 -7.05 3.69
CA GLY A 55 4.74 -7.78 4.52
C GLY A 55 3.35 -7.16 4.52
N VAL A 56 3.01 -6.37 3.50
CA VAL A 56 1.72 -5.69 3.36
C VAL A 56 1.00 -6.26 2.15
N GLU A 57 -0.02 -7.08 2.40
CA GLU A 57 -0.79 -7.70 1.34
C GLU A 57 -1.77 -6.71 0.71
N LEU A 58 -1.85 -6.69 -0.61
CA LEU A 58 -2.83 -5.90 -1.33
C LEU A 58 -4.22 -6.53 -1.16
N VAL A 59 -5.16 -5.75 -0.62
CA VAL A 59 -6.52 -6.20 -0.33
C VAL A 59 -7.55 -5.34 -1.08
N ASP A 60 -8.79 -5.78 -1.12
CA ASP A 60 -9.83 -5.12 -1.90
C ASP A 60 -10.78 -4.23 -1.09
N ASP A 61 -10.52 -4.08 0.20
CA ASP A 61 -11.38 -3.30 1.08
C ASP A 61 -10.58 -2.75 2.26
N LEU A 62 -10.78 -1.47 2.58
CA LEU A 62 -10.16 -0.83 3.74
C LEU A 62 -10.49 -1.55 5.05
N SER A 63 -11.64 -2.19 5.16
CA SER A 63 -12.01 -2.93 6.36
C SER A 63 -11.08 -4.09 6.66
N LYS A 64 -10.31 -4.54 5.68
CA LYS A 64 -9.32 -5.61 5.83
C LYS A 64 -7.96 -5.12 6.30
N VAL A 65 -7.79 -3.81 6.44
CA VAL A 65 -6.54 -3.19 6.90
C VAL A 65 -6.67 -2.87 8.38
N ASP A 66 -5.68 -3.29 9.18
CA ASP A 66 -5.61 -2.95 10.60
C ASP A 66 -4.75 -1.71 10.79
N GLY A 67 -5.31 -0.71 11.47
CA GLY A 67 -4.58 0.51 11.79
C GLY A 67 -4.60 1.53 10.66
N GLY A 68 -3.61 2.43 10.68
CA GLY A 68 -3.47 3.49 9.70
C GLY A 68 -3.91 4.83 10.23
N ASP A 69 -3.04 5.84 10.09
CA ASP A 69 -3.34 7.22 10.48
C ASP A 69 -3.90 8.02 9.30
N VAL A 70 -3.40 7.74 8.10
CA VAL A 70 -3.75 8.46 6.88
C VAL A 70 -3.97 7.46 5.75
N ALA A 71 -5.05 7.64 4.99
CA ALA A 71 -5.30 6.89 3.77
C ALA A 71 -5.27 7.86 2.59
N ILE A 72 -4.46 7.54 1.58
CA ILE A 72 -4.35 8.33 0.36
C ILE A 72 -4.94 7.52 -0.79
N ALA A 73 -5.92 8.08 -1.48
CA ALA A 73 -6.59 7.42 -2.60
C ALA A 73 -6.27 8.12 -3.91
N PHE A 74 -6.06 7.32 -4.94
CA PHE A 74 -5.82 7.81 -6.29
C PHE A 74 -6.93 7.36 -7.25
#